data_fa7b25ada51be0d7e38454a0849f173e
#
_entry.id   fa7b25ada51be0d7e38454a0849f173e
#
_cell.length_a   1.000
_cell.length_b   1.000
_cell.length_c   1.000
_cell.angle_alpha   90.00
_cell.angle_beta   90.00
_cell.angle_gamma   90.00
#
_symmetry.space_group_name_H-M   'P 1'
#
loop_
_entity.id
_entity.type
_entity.pdbx_description
1 polymer ?
#
loop_
_entity_poly.entity_id
_entity_poly.type
_entity_poly.pdbx_seq_one_letter_code
_entity_poly.pdbx_strand_id
1 'polypeptide(L)'
;TEARLEELAQAQAKTEARLEKLIVVVEEMQREMADIRRQLGGLAHAVGFQLEDRAYLSLPKLLEEEFGIRVKERLVRKMIRTYKGEIMEINIIGRAEKDGKEIYVIGEAKASLSIRHIVDFVDRLKDIRETLKEEIFPILVTYMTDLETEEYAKSKNIRLYYSYEFQPIF
;
A
#
# COMPACT_ATOMS: atom_id res chain seq x y z
N THR A 1 -23.59 3.79 62.62
CA THR A 1 -22.25 4.16 62.12
C THR A 1 -21.37 2.96 61.81
N GLU A 2 -21.29 1.96 62.67
CA GLU A 2 -20.59 0.71 62.35
C GLU A 2 -21.28 -0.02 61.20
N ALA A 3 -22.61 -0.07 61.15
CA ALA A 3 -23.39 -0.67 60.06
C ALA A 3 -23.12 0.02 58.74
N ARG A 4 -22.97 1.33 58.72
CA ARG A 4 -22.64 2.10 57.51
C ARG A 4 -21.21 1.82 57.03
N LEU A 5 -20.26 1.68 57.95
CA LEU A 5 -18.89 1.35 57.61
C LEU A 5 -18.79 -0.05 56.99
N GLU A 6 -19.54 -1.03 57.49
CA GLU A 6 -19.63 -2.36 56.93
C GLU A 6 -20.25 -2.34 55.54
N GLU A 7 -21.34 -1.61 55.32
CA GLU A 7 -21.98 -1.45 54.04
C GLU A 7 -21.04 -0.84 53.01
N LEU A 8 -20.29 0.20 53.39
CA LEU A 8 -19.29 0.83 52.55
C LEU A 8 -18.15 -0.12 52.20
N ALA A 9 -17.66 -0.89 53.16
CA ALA A 9 -16.61 -1.88 52.94
C ALA A 9 -17.07 -2.97 51.99
N GLN A 10 -18.32 -3.45 52.11
CA GLN A 10 -18.89 -4.44 51.20
C GLN A 10 -19.08 -3.87 49.79
N ALA A 11 -19.57 -2.62 49.68
CA ALA A 11 -19.73 -1.95 48.40
C ALA A 11 -18.38 -1.75 47.71
N GLN A 12 -17.35 -1.37 48.46
CA GLN A 12 -16.00 -1.22 47.93
C GLN A 12 -15.43 -2.54 47.44
N ALA A 13 -15.59 -3.63 48.19
CA ALA A 13 -15.15 -4.96 47.80
C ALA A 13 -15.83 -5.42 46.53
N LYS A 14 -17.13 -5.14 46.36
CA LYS A 14 -17.85 -5.47 45.11
C LYS A 14 -17.34 -4.66 43.93
N THR A 15 -17.06 -3.37 44.16
CA THR A 15 -16.52 -2.49 43.10
C THR A 15 -15.14 -2.95 42.65
N GLU A 16 -14.26 -3.29 43.59
CA GLU A 16 -12.92 -3.82 43.30
C GLU A 16 -12.99 -5.12 42.53
N ALA A 17 -13.89 -6.04 42.92
CA ALA A 17 -14.08 -7.27 42.19
C ALA A 17 -14.58 -7.05 40.75
N ARG A 18 -15.48 -6.09 40.54
CA ARG A 18 -15.94 -5.71 39.20
C ARG A 18 -14.83 -5.09 38.37
N LEU A 19 -14.00 -4.25 38.99
CA LEU A 19 -12.85 -3.63 38.33
C LEU A 19 -11.83 -4.69 37.89
N GLU A 20 -11.52 -5.66 38.72
CA GLU A 20 -10.64 -6.76 38.38
C GLU A 20 -11.16 -7.56 37.17
N LYS A 21 -12.46 -7.86 37.15
CA LYS A 21 -13.09 -8.53 36.01
C LYS A 21 -13.02 -7.69 34.74
N LEU A 22 -13.28 -6.39 34.85
CA LEU A 22 -13.19 -5.47 33.71
C LEU A 22 -11.76 -5.39 33.14
N ILE A 23 -10.76 -5.37 34.00
CA ILE A 23 -9.36 -5.38 33.60
C ILE A 23 -9.05 -6.61 32.76
N VAL A 24 -9.47 -7.79 33.20
CA VAL A 24 -9.28 -9.05 32.47
C VAL A 24 -9.95 -8.98 31.10
N VAL A 25 -11.19 -8.52 31.05
CA VAL A 25 -11.94 -8.39 29.78
C VAL A 25 -11.25 -7.42 28.83
N VAL A 26 -10.78 -6.26 29.32
CA VAL A 26 -10.07 -5.28 28.52
C VAL A 26 -8.77 -5.85 27.96
N GLU A 27 -8.02 -6.58 28.78
CA GLU A 27 -6.79 -7.26 28.32
C GLU A 27 -7.06 -8.29 27.24
N GLU A 28 -8.11 -9.08 27.37
CA GLU A 28 -8.53 -10.04 26.34
C GLU A 28 -8.94 -9.33 25.05
N MET A 29 -9.71 -8.25 25.16
CA MET A 29 -10.12 -7.45 24.01
C MET A 29 -8.92 -6.86 23.27
N GLN A 30 -7.92 -6.38 24.02
CA GLN A 30 -6.69 -5.84 23.40
C GLN A 30 -5.93 -6.93 22.63
N ARG A 31 -5.85 -8.13 23.15
CA ARG A 31 -5.22 -9.27 22.45
C ARG A 31 -5.98 -9.65 21.19
N GLU A 32 -7.30 -9.72 21.25
CA GLU A 32 -8.14 -10.01 20.10
C GLU A 32 -8.00 -8.91 19.02
N MET A 33 -7.98 -7.65 19.42
CA MET A 33 -7.77 -6.54 18.49
C MET A 33 -6.40 -6.62 17.81
N ALA A 34 -5.36 -6.99 18.53
CA ALA A 34 -4.03 -7.17 17.96
C ALA A 34 -4.03 -8.30 16.92
N ASP A 35 -4.72 -9.40 17.19
CA ASP A 35 -4.88 -10.52 16.24
C ASP A 35 -5.63 -10.08 14.98
N ILE A 36 -6.74 -9.36 15.14
CA ILE A 36 -7.52 -8.85 14.01
C ILE A 36 -6.66 -7.93 13.14
N ARG A 37 -5.88 -7.05 13.74
CA ARG A 37 -4.97 -6.15 13.01
C ARG A 37 -3.93 -6.93 12.20
N ARG A 38 -3.37 -8.00 12.76
CA ARG A 38 -2.43 -8.86 12.03
C ARG A 38 -3.09 -9.56 10.86
N GLN A 39 -4.30 -10.10 11.04
CA GLN A 39 -5.06 -10.75 9.98
C GLN A 39 -5.43 -9.78 8.87
N LEU A 40 -5.87 -8.57 9.23
CA LEU A 40 -6.17 -7.51 8.26
C LEU A 40 -4.93 -7.09 7.48
N GLY A 41 -3.79 -6.98 8.15
CA GLY A 41 -2.51 -6.69 7.50
C GLY A 41 -2.15 -7.75 6.46
N GLY A 42 -2.29 -9.03 6.82
CA GLY A 42 -2.06 -10.14 5.90
C GLY A 42 -2.99 -10.13 4.69
N LEU A 43 -4.28 -9.85 4.90
CA LEU A 43 -5.26 -9.72 3.82
C LEU A 43 -4.93 -8.54 2.91
N ALA A 44 -4.55 -7.40 3.48
CA ALA A 44 -4.18 -6.22 2.70
C ALA A 44 -2.97 -6.51 1.80
N HIS A 45 -1.96 -7.21 2.30
CA HIS A 45 -0.81 -7.65 1.51
C HIS A 45 -1.22 -8.60 0.39
N ALA A 46 -2.07 -9.59 0.67
CA ALA A 46 -2.54 -10.54 -0.32
C ALA A 46 -3.31 -9.84 -1.45
N VAL A 47 -4.18 -8.89 -1.12
CA VAL A 47 -4.92 -8.09 -2.11
C VAL A 47 -3.97 -7.25 -2.96
N GLY A 48 -2.96 -6.64 -2.32
CA GLY A 48 -1.93 -5.87 -3.03
C GLY A 48 -1.15 -6.73 -4.01
N PHE A 49 -0.73 -7.93 -3.62
CA PHE A 49 -0.01 -8.86 -4.48
C PHE A 49 -0.84 -9.29 -5.68
N GLN A 50 -2.14 -9.56 -5.51
CA GLN A 50 -3.03 -9.90 -6.62
C GLN A 50 -3.10 -8.77 -7.64
N LEU A 51 -3.18 -7.52 -7.18
CA LEU A 51 -3.22 -6.35 -8.03
C LEU A 51 -1.91 -6.20 -8.82
N GLU A 52 -0.77 -6.35 -8.15
CA GLU A 52 0.55 -6.32 -8.80
C GLU A 52 0.69 -7.43 -9.84
N ASP A 53 0.32 -8.66 -9.51
CA ASP A 53 0.41 -9.79 -10.42
C ASP A 53 -0.40 -9.58 -11.70
N ARG A 54 -1.61 -9.03 -11.58
CA ARG A 54 -2.43 -8.67 -12.73
C ARG A 54 -1.79 -7.56 -13.55
N ALA A 55 -1.21 -6.58 -12.89
CA ALA A 55 -0.51 -5.49 -13.54
C ALA A 55 0.69 -5.98 -14.36
N TYR A 56 1.48 -6.90 -13.82
CA TYR A 56 2.65 -7.45 -14.53
C TYR A 56 2.26 -8.12 -15.84
N LEU A 57 1.10 -8.77 -15.89
CA LEU A 57 0.62 -9.45 -17.08
C LEU A 57 0.02 -8.49 -18.12
N SER A 58 -0.67 -7.45 -17.67
CA SER A 58 -1.47 -6.58 -18.54
C SER A 58 -0.76 -5.31 -18.98
N LEU A 59 0.09 -4.75 -18.13
CA LEU A 59 0.76 -3.47 -18.41
C LEU A 59 1.63 -3.47 -19.66
N PRO A 60 2.40 -4.52 -19.98
CA PRO A 60 3.23 -4.48 -21.20
C PRO A 60 2.45 -4.17 -22.46
N LYS A 61 1.29 -4.79 -22.63
CA LYS A 61 0.42 -4.55 -23.79
C LYS A 61 -0.19 -3.14 -23.77
N LEU A 62 -0.70 -2.73 -22.61
CA LEU A 62 -1.32 -1.41 -22.45
C LEU A 62 -0.31 -0.27 -22.67
N LEU A 63 0.90 -0.41 -22.18
CA LEU A 63 1.96 0.57 -22.36
C LEU A 63 2.39 0.68 -23.81
N GLU A 64 2.44 -0.43 -24.51
CA GLU A 64 2.77 -0.42 -25.94
C GLU A 64 1.67 0.24 -26.76
N GLU A 65 0.41 -0.11 -26.52
CA GLU A 65 -0.74 0.44 -27.24
C GLU A 65 -0.94 1.94 -26.99
N GLU A 66 -0.80 2.39 -25.75
CA GLU A 66 -1.07 3.78 -25.39
C GLU A 66 0.11 4.73 -25.62
N PHE A 67 1.32 4.28 -25.33
CA PHE A 67 2.51 5.13 -25.28
C PHE A 67 3.64 4.72 -26.20
N GLY A 68 3.52 3.60 -26.89
CA GLY A 68 4.62 3.06 -27.67
C GLY A 68 5.80 2.60 -26.82
N ILE A 69 5.54 2.30 -25.57
CA ILE A 69 6.56 1.78 -24.64
C ILE A 69 6.61 0.25 -24.74
N ARG A 70 7.76 -0.27 -25.12
CA ARG A 70 7.97 -1.71 -25.24
C ARG A 70 8.76 -2.20 -24.04
N VAL A 71 8.11 -2.99 -23.18
CA VAL A 71 8.73 -3.59 -22.01
C VAL A 71 9.69 -4.69 -22.46
N LYS A 72 10.96 -4.59 -22.09
CA LYS A 72 12.02 -5.54 -22.47
C LYS A 72 12.18 -6.67 -21.50
N GLU A 73 11.95 -6.39 -20.21
CA GLU A 73 12.05 -7.35 -19.13
C GLU A 73 10.67 -7.55 -18.52
N ARG A 74 10.48 -8.65 -17.78
CA ARG A 74 9.28 -8.82 -16.97
C ARG A 74 9.18 -7.69 -15.96
N LEU A 75 8.00 -7.12 -15.86
CA LEU A 75 7.69 -6.22 -14.72
C LEU A 75 7.60 -7.08 -13.46
N VAL A 76 8.30 -6.67 -12.42
CA VAL A 76 8.37 -7.42 -11.17
C VAL A 76 8.42 -6.48 -9.98
N ARG A 77 8.19 -7.02 -8.80
CA ARG A 77 8.51 -6.37 -7.53
C ARG A 77 9.99 -6.58 -7.26
N LYS A 78 10.68 -5.54 -6.85
CA LYS A 78 12.12 -5.62 -6.63
C LYS A 78 12.57 -4.70 -5.50
N MET A 79 13.54 -5.17 -4.74
CA MET A 79 14.27 -4.33 -3.79
C MET A 79 15.46 -3.71 -4.49
N ILE A 80 15.67 -2.43 -4.31
CA ILE A 80 16.86 -1.73 -4.80
C ILE A 80 17.56 -1.03 -3.64
N ARG A 81 18.86 -0.80 -3.81
CA ARG A 81 19.62 0.05 -2.90
C ARG A 81 19.76 1.42 -3.55
N THR A 82 19.26 2.46 -2.87
CA THR A 82 19.34 3.82 -3.37
C THR A 82 20.77 4.37 -3.25
N TYR A 83 21.03 5.48 -3.92
CA TYR A 83 22.32 6.18 -3.83
C TYR A 83 22.68 6.62 -2.40
N LYS A 84 21.68 6.73 -1.52
CA LYS A 84 21.87 7.01 -0.09
C LYS A 84 22.25 5.79 0.73
N GLY A 85 22.26 4.60 0.12
CA GLY A 85 22.51 3.34 0.79
C GLY A 85 21.28 2.72 1.46
N GLU A 86 20.11 3.33 1.32
CA GLU A 86 18.85 2.81 1.85
C GLU A 86 18.27 1.73 0.93
N ILE A 87 17.61 0.75 1.52
CA ILE A 87 16.90 -0.29 0.77
C ILE A 87 15.46 0.18 0.54
N MET A 88 15.02 0.13 -0.71
CA MET A 88 13.69 0.53 -1.11
C MET A 88 13.02 -0.58 -1.90
N GLU A 89 11.76 -0.88 -1.55
CA GLU A 89 10.93 -1.80 -2.33
C GLU A 89 10.19 -1.04 -3.41
N ILE A 90 10.25 -1.55 -4.63
CA ILE A 90 9.49 -1.03 -5.76
C ILE A 90 8.48 -2.10 -6.17
N ASN A 91 7.20 -1.74 -6.19
CA ASN A 91 6.12 -2.69 -6.50
C ASN A 91 6.17 -3.16 -7.95
N ILE A 92 6.48 -2.26 -8.87
CA ILE A 92 6.50 -2.54 -10.31
C ILE A 92 7.74 -1.88 -10.89
N ILE A 93 8.65 -2.68 -11.43
CA ILE A 93 9.85 -2.18 -12.11
C ILE A 93 10.20 -3.09 -13.28
N GLY A 94 10.61 -2.49 -14.37
CA GLY A 94 11.17 -3.20 -15.51
C GLY A 94 11.77 -2.23 -16.52
N ARG A 95 12.75 -2.73 -17.26
CA ARG A 95 13.34 -1.97 -18.37
C ARG A 95 12.41 -1.98 -19.56
N ALA A 96 12.35 -0.87 -20.25
CA ALA A 96 11.54 -0.69 -21.43
C ALA A 96 12.26 0.21 -22.43
N GLU A 97 11.68 0.34 -23.60
CA GLU A 97 12.21 1.18 -24.67
C GLU A 97 11.09 2.04 -25.23
N LYS A 98 11.38 3.32 -25.39
CA LYS A 98 10.48 4.27 -26.03
C LYS A 98 11.29 5.13 -27.00
N ASP A 99 10.87 5.17 -28.27
CA ASP A 99 11.53 5.95 -29.32
C ASP A 99 13.04 5.69 -29.42
N GLY A 100 13.45 4.45 -29.25
CA GLY A 100 14.86 4.04 -29.31
C GLY A 100 15.67 4.32 -28.04
N LYS A 101 15.05 4.88 -27.02
CA LYS A 101 15.70 5.16 -25.72
C LYS A 101 15.32 4.11 -24.70
N GLU A 102 16.31 3.69 -23.90
CA GLU A 102 16.03 2.85 -22.75
C GLU A 102 15.47 3.69 -21.59
N ILE A 103 14.41 3.19 -21.00
CA ILE A 103 13.73 3.80 -19.86
C ILE A 103 13.40 2.73 -18.82
N TYR A 104 13.02 3.15 -17.63
CA TYR A 104 12.44 2.27 -16.62
C TYR A 104 10.96 2.58 -16.44
N VAL A 105 10.15 1.55 -16.43
CA VAL A 105 8.77 1.64 -15.94
C VAL A 105 8.83 1.43 -14.43
N ILE A 106 8.35 2.38 -13.68
CA ILE A 106 8.32 2.34 -12.21
C ILE A 106 6.89 2.56 -11.76
N GLY A 107 6.36 1.65 -10.98
CA GLY A 107 4.99 1.75 -10.54
C GLY A 107 4.77 1.38 -9.08
N GLU A 108 3.66 1.85 -8.56
CA GLU A 108 3.16 1.49 -7.24
C GLU A 108 1.72 1.04 -7.35
N ALA A 109 1.39 -0.03 -6.63
CA ALA A 109 0.06 -0.59 -6.57
C ALA A 109 -0.52 -0.39 -5.17
N LYS A 110 -1.73 0.16 -5.11
CA LYS A 110 -2.49 0.34 -3.87
C LYS A 110 -3.93 -0.09 -4.10
N ALA A 111 -4.45 -0.95 -3.23
CA ALA A 111 -5.84 -1.42 -3.34
C ALA A 111 -6.83 -0.24 -3.33
N SER A 112 -6.60 0.73 -2.47
CA SER A 112 -7.32 2.00 -2.42
C SER A 112 -6.30 3.14 -2.40
N LEU A 113 -6.30 3.93 -3.45
CA LEU A 113 -5.30 4.99 -3.65
C LEU A 113 -5.79 6.31 -3.05
N SER A 114 -4.89 7.01 -2.35
CA SER A 114 -5.13 8.35 -1.81
C SER A 114 -4.08 9.33 -2.33
N ILE A 115 -4.36 10.63 -2.18
CA ILE A 115 -3.41 11.69 -2.55
C ILE A 115 -2.09 11.51 -1.79
N ARG A 116 -2.15 11.12 -0.53
CA ARG A 116 -0.95 10.88 0.28
C ARG A 116 -0.06 9.80 -0.33
N HIS A 117 -0.64 8.72 -0.85
CA HIS A 117 0.11 7.68 -1.55
C HIS A 117 0.85 8.25 -2.77
N ILE A 118 0.22 9.16 -3.50
CA ILE A 118 0.84 9.80 -4.67
C ILE A 118 1.98 10.73 -4.24
N VAL A 119 1.78 11.53 -3.19
CA VAL A 119 2.82 12.39 -2.64
C VAL A 119 4.05 11.58 -2.23
N ASP A 120 3.84 10.50 -1.50
CA ASP A 120 4.93 9.60 -1.08
C ASP A 120 5.62 8.96 -2.28
N PHE A 121 4.86 8.54 -3.27
CA PHE A 121 5.41 7.96 -4.51
C PHE A 121 6.27 8.98 -5.28
N VAL A 122 5.80 10.21 -5.43
CA VAL A 122 6.56 11.27 -6.09
C VAL A 122 7.89 11.53 -5.37
N ASP A 123 7.88 11.55 -4.04
CA ASP A 123 9.10 11.70 -3.25
C ASP A 123 10.07 10.53 -3.47
N ARG A 124 9.55 9.31 -3.50
CA ARG A 124 10.35 8.11 -3.78
C ARG A 124 10.92 8.13 -5.20
N LEU A 125 10.17 8.63 -6.17
CA LEU A 125 10.65 8.76 -7.55
C LEU A 125 11.89 9.65 -7.67
N LYS A 126 12.04 10.67 -6.84
CA LYS A 126 13.24 11.52 -6.82
C LYS A 126 14.49 10.68 -6.50
N ASP A 127 14.41 9.86 -5.46
CA ASP A 127 15.53 8.99 -5.06
C ASP A 127 15.80 7.89 -6.11
N ILE A 128 14.75 7.35 -6.71
CA ILE A 128 14.87 6.34 -7.76
C ILE A 128 15.56 6.93 -9.00
N ARG A 129 15.19 8.14 -9.42
CA ARG A 129 15.83 8.82 -10.55
C ARG A 129 17.33 9.04 -10.33
N GLU A 130 17.70 9.49 -9.15
CA GLU A 130 19.11 9.67 -8.79
C GLU A 130 19.87 8.35 -8.75
N THR A 131 19.22 7.28 -8.36
CA THR A 131 19.83 5.95 -8.25
C THR A 131 20.02 5.30 -9.62
N LEU A 132 18.98 5.29 -10.44
CA LEU A 132 18.99 4.60 -11.74
C LEU A 132 19.62 5.43 -12.85
N LYS A 133 19.58 6.75 -12.74
CA LYS A 133 20.14 7.72 -13.71
C LYS A 133 19.61 7.54 -15.14
N GLU A 134 18.42 7.00 -15.28
CA GLU A 134 17.73 6.84 -16.56
C GLU A 134 16.36 7.47 -16.47
N GLU A 135 15.75 7.72 -17.64
CA GLU A 135 14.38 8.22 -17.69
C GLU A 135 13.42 7.22 -17.11
N ILE A 136 12.46 7.71 -16.33
CA ILE A 136 11.45 6.88 -15.66
C ILE A 136 10.07 7.23 -16.21
N PHE A 137 9.30 6.20 -16.53
CA PHE A 137 7.87 6.32 -16.82
C PHE A 137 7.11 5.87 -15.57
N PRO A 138 6.56 6.80 -14.78
CA PRO A 138 5.86 6.47 -13.54
C PRO A 138 4.42 6.08 -13.79
N ILE A 139 3.97 5.03 -13.12
CA ILE A 139 2.58 4.55 -13.17
C ILE A 139 2.06 4.25 -11.77
N LEU A 140 0.75 4.32 -11.64
CA LEU A 140 0.04 3.90 -10.43
C LEU A 140 -1.05 2.92 -10.82
N VAL A 141 -1.29 1.95 -9.97
CA VAL A 141 -2.30 0.91 -10.17
C VAL A 141 -3.18 0.81 -8.93
N THR A 142 -4.48 0.77 -9.11
CA THR A 142 -5.43 0.68 -8.00
C THR A 142 -6.70 -0.07 -8.38
N TYR A 143 -7.41 -0.58 -7.37
CA TYR A 143 -8.79 -1.05 -7.56
C TYR A 143 -9.77 0.12 -7.53
N MET A 144 -9.52 1.11 -6.66
CA MET A 144 -10.46 2.23 -6.48
C MET A 144 -9.76 3.47 -5.96
N THR A 145 -10.26 4.62 -6.38
CA THR A 145 -9.87 5.93 -5.83
C THR A 145 -10.99 6.94 -6.08
N ASP A 146 -10.82 8.15 -5.59
CA ASP A 146 -11.76 9.24 -5.81
C ASP A 146 -11.31 10.17 -6.96
N LEU A 147 -12.22 11.05 -7.38
CA LEU A 147 -11.96 11.97 -8.48
C LEU A 147 -10.81 12.94 -8.19
N GLU A 148 -10.72 13.43 -6.96
CA GLU A 148 -9.65 14.37 -6.57
C GLU A 148 -8.27 13.72 -6.69
N THR A 149 -8.17 12.46 -6.31
CA THR A 149 -6.93 11.68 -6.42
C THR A 149 -6.56 11.44 -7.88
N GLU A 150 -7.54 11.11 -8.74
CA GLU A 150 -7.30 10.99 -10.19
C GLU A 150 -6.75 12.27 -10.79
N GLU A 151 -7.37 13.40 -10.47
CA GLU A 151 -6.94 14.71 -10.94
C GLU A 151 -5.53 15.05 -10.46
N TYR A 152 -5.23 14.71 -9.21
CA TYR A 152 -3.91 14.92 -8.65
C TYR A 152 -2.84 14.09 -9.38
N ALA A 153 -3.11 12.84 -9.69
CA ALA A 153 -2.20 11.98 -10.45
C ALA A 153 -1.92 12.58 -11.83
N LYS A 154 -2.96 13.06 -12.52
CA LYS A 154 -2.82 13.74 -13.80
C LYS A 154 -1.95 15.00 -13.70
N SER A 155 -2.13 15.78 -12.64
CA SER A 155 -1.35 17.01 -12.41
C SER A 155 0.14 16.71 -12.23
N LYS A 156 0.50 15.50 -11.83
CA LYS A 156 1.88 15.04 -11.67
C LYS A 156 2.41 14.27 -12.88
N ASN A 157 1.65 14.20 -13.97
CA ASN A 157 1.99 13.46 -15.17
C ASN A 157 2.23 11.95 -14.91
N ILE A 158 1.43 11.37 -14.01
CA ILE A 158 1.50 9.95 -13.67
C ILE A 158 0.26 9.27 -14.23
N ARG A 159 0.47 8.22 -15.03
CA ARG A 159 -0.62 7.41 -15.55
C ARG A 159 -1.17 6.51 -14.44
N LEU A 160 -2.47 6.65 -14.18
CA LEU A 160 -3.20 5.81 -13.23
C LEU A 160 -3.99 4.75 -13.99
N TYR A 161 -3.72 3.49 -13.67
CA TYR A 161 -4.49 2.36 -14.18
C TYR A 161 -5.40 1.81 -13.09
N TYR A 162 -6.63 1.52 -13.49
CA TYR A 162 -7.55 0.75 -12.67
C TYR A 162 -7.47 -0.73 -13.04
N SER A 163 -7.70 -1.60 -12.07
CA SER A 163 -7.66 -3.04 -12.29
C SER A 163 -8.61 -3.53 -13.38
N TYR A 164 -9.73 -2.84 -13.58
CA TYR A 164 -10.70 -3.20 -14.62
C TYR A 164 -10.18 -2.96 -16.05
N GLU A 165 -9.09 -2.21 -16.22
CA GLU A 165 -8.42 -2.03 -17.50
C GLU A 165 -7.54 -3.23 -17.86
N PHE A 166 -7.27 -4.11 -16.90
CA PHE A 166 -6.45 -5.30 -17.10
C PHE A 166 -7.30 -6.46 -17.61
N GLN A 167 -6.62 -7.41 -18.30
CA GLN A 167 -7.31 -8.61 -18.74
C GLN A 167 -7.81 -9.42 -17.55
N PRO A 168 -9.00 -10.06 -17.67
CA PRO A 168 -9.50 -10.94 -16.63
C PRO A 168 -8.55 -12.13 -16.43
N ILE A 169 -8.52 -12.65 -15.21
CA ILE A 169 -7.66 -13.78 -14.83
C ILE A 169 -8.16 -15.10 -15.48
N PHE A 170 -9.40 -15.10 -15.93
CA PHE A 170 -10.05 -16.28 -16.52
C PHE A 170 -10.40 -16.04 -17.98
#